data_874c5150aadaf1d08e67087e36087c48
#
_entry.id   874c5150aadaf1d08e67087e36087c48
#
_cell.length_a   1.000
_cell.length_b   1.000
_cell.length_c   1.000
_cell.angle_alpha   90.00
_cell.angle_beta   90.00
_cell.angle_gamma   90.00
#
_symmetry.space_group_name_H-M   'P 1'
#
loop_
_entity.id
_entity.type
_entity.pdbx_description
1 polymer ?
#
loop_
_entity_poly.entity_id
_entity_poly.type
_entity_poly.pdbx_seq_one_letter_code
_entity_poly.pdbx_strand_id
1 'polypeptide(L)'
;GWKLFGKVPPKEISKPQEEGNKTSFQQEASTSSSSKPKFLSLKRNSAAVPSSTTALIFENRPSNLPAKSAAEEKKHRQMYEAMVAEAKKKELRDKKRQEKEMKQKSKQEKVISSAACVWTSEILPNWESMKHSRKAKELWWQGLPPSVRGKIWKLAIGNDLQITYELFDIFQSHAYEKLMVTRNNRKKNKESGSVAELPTNDYPMSVVSSEHKVELIMLDVSRTFPSLCIFQEGGPFHDVLHSILGAYTCYRPDVGYVQGMSFIAAVLLLNLEPPDAFISFANLLNKPCQLAFFRVDHPMMKAYFATFEILLSEFLNKLHEHFHHESFSPDMYLIDWIFTLFSKSLPLDVACRVWDVFCRDGDDFLFRTALGILKFYQDDLLEMDFIHLGQFLTKLPDDIPVNNLFDSISSINL
;
A
#
# COMPACT_ATOMS: atom_id res chain seq x y z
N GLY A 1 -7.15 0.98 11.11
CA GLY A 1 -6.37 1.05 9.90
C GLY A 1 -5.55 2.33 9.87
N TRP A 2 -4.27 2.20 9.79
CA TRP A 2 -3.32 3.31 9.64
C TRP A 2 -3.41 3.82 8.22
N LYS A 3 -4.03 4.96 7.98
CA LYS A 3 -3.85 5.69 6.74
C LYS A 3 -2.61 6.56 6.90
N LEU A 4 -1.47 6.08 6.43
CA LEU A 4 -0.20 6.80 6.47
C LEU A 4 -0.22 8.07 5.60
N PHE A 5 -1.14 8.15 4.62
CA PHE A 5 -1.28 9.29 3.72
C PHE A 5 -2.76 9.60 3.51
N GLY A 6 -3.17 10.85 3.78
CA GLY A 6 -4.51 11.34 3.49
C GLY A 6 -4.79 11.24 1.98
N LYS A 7 -6.05 11.00 1.60
CA LYS A 7 -6.49 11.04 0.20
C LYS A 7 -6.17 12.43 -0.37
N VAL A 8 -5.32 12.47 -1.38
CA VAL A 8 -5.11 13.68 -2.20
C VAL A 8 -6.37 13.86 -3.06
N PRO A 9 -7.02 15.02 -3.05
CA PRO A 9 -8.16 15.27 -3.93
C PRO A 9 -7.71 15.28 -5.39
N PRO A 10 -8.58 14.88 -6.35
CA PRO A 10 -8.25 14.89 -7.76
C PRO A 10 -7.95 16.30 -8.23
N LYS A 11 -6.87 16.50 -8.96
CA LYS A 11 -6.51 17.74 -9.64
C LYS A 11 -7.50 17.99 -10.77
N GLU A 12 -8.27 19.07 -10.69
CA GLU A 12 -9.06 19.58 -11.82
C GLU A 12 -8.11 20.00 -12.95
N ILE A 13 -8.38 19.49 -14.13
CA ILE A 13 -7.67 19.81 -15.37
C ILE A 13 -8.22 21.17 -15.86
N SER A 14 -7.49 22.25 -15.65
CA SER A 14 -7.76 23.54 -16.28
C SER A 14 -7.17 23.58 -17.68
N LYS A 15 -8.02 23.92 -18.67
CA LYS A 15 -7.66 24.15 -20.07
C LYS A 15 -6.75 25.39 -20.21
N PRO A 16 -5.86 25.44 -21.22
CA PRO A 16 -4.96 26.55 -21.43
C PRO A 16 -5.67 27.76 -22.03
N GLN A 17 -5.37 28.96 -21.53
CA GLN A 17 -5.58 30.21 -22.23
C GLN A 17 -4.25 30.92 -22.46
N GLU A 18 -4.15 31.46 -23.66
CA GLU A 18 -2.98 32.10 -24.28
C GLU A 18 -2.70 33.50 -23.75
N GLU A 19 -1.42 33.80 -23.76
CA GLU A 19 -0.68 35.05 -24.00
C GLU A 19 -1.09 36.42 -23.44
N GLY A 20 -0.08 37.06 -22.83
CA GLY A 20 -0.08 38.52 -22.60
C GLY A 20 1.10 39.00 -21.74
N ASN A 21 2.21 39.26 -22.38
CA ASN A 21 3.48 39.87 -22.01
C ASN A 21 3.41 41.13 -21.13
N LYS A 22 4.25 41.31 -20.10
CA LYS A 22 5.29 42.31 -19.87
C LYS A 22 5.68 42.53 -18.40
N THR A 23 6.96 42.28 -18.15
CA THR A 23 7.98 43.03 -17.36
C THR A 23 7.59 43.85 -16.14
N SER A 24 8.16 43.60 -14.94
CA SER A 24 9.39 44.16 -14.37
C SER A 24 9.46 44.02 -12.84
N PHE A 25 10.63 43.65 -12.38
CA PHE A 25 11.38 43.92 -11.14
C PHE A 25 10.68 44.61 -9.94
N GLN A 26 10.75 44.05 -8.73
CA GLN A 26 11.70 44.43 -7.67
C GLN A 26 11.48 43.60 -6.40
N GLN A 27 12.63 43.29 -5.75
CA GLN A 27 12.79 42.73 -4.43
C GLN A 27 12.20 43.59 -3.31
N GLU A 28 11.74 43.04 -2.22
CA GLU A 28 12.37 43.20 -0.91
C GLU A 28 11.70 42.37 0.20
N ALA A 29 12.49 42.13 1.21
CA ALA A 29 12.37 41.17 2.27
C ALA A 29 11.51 41.60 3.47
N SER A 30 11.20 40.61 4.26
CA SER A 30 11.17 40.54 5.72
C SER A 30 9.86 40.78 6.50
N THR A 31 9.76 39.87 7.43
CA THR A 31 9.27 39.88 8.81
C THR A 31 7.84 39.45 9.11
N SER A 32 7.88 38.46 9.99
CA SER A 32 6.85 37.85 10.80
C SER A 32 5.84 38.79 11.44
N SER A 33 4.57 38.42 11.46
CA SER A 33 3.77 38.45 12.71
C SER A 33 2.37 37.82 12.53
N SER A 34 1.98 37.10 13.56
CA SER A 34 0.69 36.47 13.76
C SER A 34 -0.47 37.49 13.72
N SER A 35 -1.53 37.21 12.97
CA SER A 35 -2.83 37.82 13.24
C SER A 35 -4.00 36.99 12.76
N LYS A 36 -4.94 36.80 13.68
CA LYS A 36 -6.24 36.13 13.52
C LYS A 36 -7.07 36.80 12.40
N PRO A 37 -7.88 36.05 11.63
CA PRO A 37 -8.74 36.68 10.65
C PRO A 37 -9.91 37.38 11.31
N LYS A 38 -10.01 38.70 11.06
CA LYS A 38 -11.17 39.53 11.39
C LYS A 38 -12.29 39.27 10.39
N PHE A 39 -13.47 39.00 10.90
CA PHE A 39 -14.71 38.98 10.15
C PHE A 39 -14.94 40.38 9.50
N LEU A 40 -14.92 40.43 8.19
CA LEU A 40 -15.32 41.61 7.42
C LEU A 40 -16.83 41.57 7.20
N SER A 41 -17.52 42.54 7.82
CA SER A 41 -18.92 42.84 7.54
C SER A 41 -19.03 43.41 6.13
N LEU A 42 -19.62 42.67 5.22
CA LEU A 42 -19.97 43.17 3.89
C LEU A 42 -21.21 44.05 3.97
N LYS A 43 -21.01 45.35 3.70
CA LYS A 43 -22.10 46.30 3.42
C LYS A 43 -22.85 45.82 2.16
N ARG A 44 -24.17 45.66 2.32
CA ARG A 44 -25.11 45.42 1.22
C ARG A 44 -25.09 46.60 0.25
N ASN A 45 -24.60 46.37 -0.96
CA ASN A 45 -24.96 47.18 -2.12
C ASN A 45 -25.95 46.39 -2.97
N SER A 46 -27.05 47.10 -3.32
CA SER A 46 -28.18 46.63 -4.07
C SER A 46 -27.82 46.23 -5.51
N ALA A 47 -28.55 45.24 -6.02
CA ALA A 47 -28.70 44.84 -7.41
C ALA A 47 -27.62 43.93 -8.00
N ALA A 48 -27.71 42.64 -7.64
CA ALA A 48 -27.42 41.52 -8.56
C ALA A 48 -28.44 40.44 -8.28
N VAL A 49 -29.24 40.08 -9.26
CA VAL A 49 -30.21 38.99 -9.18
C VAL A 49 -29.42 37.66 -9.08
N PRO A 50 -29.50 36.90 -7.99
CA PRO A 50 -28.80 35.63 -7.92
C PRO A 50 -29.54 34.62 -8.80
N SER A 51 -28.86 34.07 -9.80
CA SER A 51 -29.36 33.03 -10.69
C SER A 51 -29.26 31.60 -10.06
N SER A 52 -29.47 31.49 -8.75
CA SER A 52 -29.40 30.20 -8.07
C SER A 52 -30.77 29.80 -7.55
N THR A 53 -31.03 28.49 -7.50
CA THR A 53 -32.22 27.87 -6.88
C THR A 53 -32.45 28.34 -5.44
N THR A 54 -31.41 28.83 -4.76
CA THR A 54 -31.49 29.45 -3.44
C THR A 54 -32.30 30.75 -3.42
N ALA A 55 -32.32 31.54 -4.53
CA ALA A 55 -33.12 32.75 -4.64
C ALA A 55 -34.63 32.47 -4.75
N LEU A 56 -35.02 31.28 -5.20
CA LEU A 56 -36.41 30.81 -5.24
C LEU A 56 -36.91 30.39 -3.84
N ILE A 57 -36.00 30.09 -2.93
CA ILE A 57 -36.30 29.66 -1.55
C ILE A 57 -36.45 30.88 -0.63
N PHE A 58 -35.64 31.91 -0.83
CA PHE A 58 -35.81 33.22 -0.18
C PHE A 58 -36.76 34.08 -1.03
N GLU A 59 -37.75 34.69 -0.44
CA GLU A 59 -38.92 35.44 -0.95
C GLU A 59 -38.72 36.37 -2.15
N ASN A 60 -37.55 36.45 -2.76
CA ASN A 60 -37.23 37.27 -3.92
C ASN A 60 -37.59 36.54 -5.23
N ARG A 61 -38.88 36.49 -5.53
CA ARG A 61 -39.37 35.98 -6.81
C ARG A 61 -39.07 37.02 -7.92
N PRO A 62 -38.62 36.58 -9.10
CA PRO A 62 -38.47 37.46 -10.24
C PRO A 62 -39.77 38.17 -10.57
N SER A 63 -39.71 39.45 -10.88
CA SER A 63 -40.89 40.31 -11.12
C SER A 63 -41.75 39.88 -12.33
N ASN A 64 -41.22 39.02 -13.19
CA ASN A 64 -41.92 38.47 -14.36
C ASN A 64 -42.79 37.25 -14.06
N LEU A 65 -42.80 36.74 -12.83
CA LEU A 65 -43.65 35.61 -12.43
C LEU A 65 -44.86 36.08 -11.62
N PRO A 66 -46.04 35.47 -11.81
CA PRO A 66 -47.23 35.81 -11.02
C PRO A 66 -47.02 35.59 -9.51
N ALA A 67 -47.66 36.34 -8.66
CA ALA A 67 -47.54 36.20 -7.21
C ALA A 67 -47.95 34.78 -6.76
N LYS A 68 -47.24 34.26 -5.75
CA LYS A 68 -47.57 32.94 -5.15
C LYS A 68 -48.93 33.00 -4.46
N SER A 69 -49.69 31.92 -4.58
CA SER A 69 -50.86 31.75 -3.73
C SER A 69 -50.44 31.52 -2.26
N ALA A 70 -51.26 31.96 -1.31
CA ALA A 70 -50.97 31.77 0.11
C ALA A 70 -50.77 30.27 0.49
N ALA A 71 -51.42 29.36 -0.21
CA ALA A 71 -51.28 27.89 -0.03
C ALA A 71 -49.89 27.42 -0.53
N GLU A 72 -49.43 27.93 -1.67
CA GLU A 72 -48.13 27.62 -2.26
C GLU A 72 -46.98 28.16 -1.40
N GLU A 73 -47.12 29.38 -0.91
CA GLU A 73 -46.15 29.98 0.01
C GLU A 73 -46.01 29.20 1.30
N LYS A 74 -47.11 28.80 1.91
CA LYS A 74 -47.12 27.96 3.13
C LYS A 74 -46.45 26.62 2.88
N LYS A 75 -46.72 25.97 1.75
CA LYS A 75 -46.11 24.72 1.36
C LYS A 75 -44.58 24.87 1.17
N HIS A 76 -44.14 25.91 0.49
CA HIS A 76 -42.70 26.13 0.28
C HIS A 76 -41.96 26.47 1.59
N ARG A 77 -42.59 27.21 2.50
CA ARG A 77 -42.05 27.50 3.83
C ARG A 77 -41.89 26.22 4.66
N GLN A 78 -42.89 25.34 4.66
CA GLN A 78 -42.81 24.05 5.35
C GLN A 78 -41.72 23.14 4.77
N MET A 79 -41.58 23.08 3.43
CA MET A 79 -40.51 22.32 2.77
C MET A 79 -39.14 22.88 3.12
N TYR A 80 -38.97 24.20 3.16
CA TYR A 80 -37.71 24.82 3.55
C TYR A 80 -37.35 24.53 5.00
N GLU A 81 -38.31 24.68 5.93
CA GLU A 81 -38.11 24.37 7.34
C GLU A 81 -37.72 22.86 7.54
N ALA A 82 -38.38 21.95 6.82
CA ALA A 82 -38.03 20.53 6.84
C ALA A 82 -36.63 20.28 6.32
N MET A 83 -36.22 20.87 5.19
CA MET A 83 -34.86 20.77 4.65
C MET A 83 -33.81 21.33 5.60
N VAL A 84 -34.07 22.47 6.23
CA VAL A 84 -33.15 23.07 7.22
C VAL A 84 -33.03 22.15 8.47
N ALA A 85 -34.13 21.59 8.93
CA ALA A 85 -34.13 20.67 10.07
C ALA A 85 -33.36 19.40 9.76
N GLU A 86 -33.53 18.85 8.56
CA GLU A 86 -32.81 17.65 8.11
C GLU A 86 -31.30 17.94 7.95
N ALA A 87 -30.94 19.08 7.34
CA ALA A 87 -29.56 19.50 7.21
C ALA A 87 -28.86 19.66 8.58
N LYS A 88 -29.53 20.32 9.54
CA LYS A 88 -29.02 20.42 10.93
C LYS A 88 -28.88 19.07 11.62
N LYS A 89 -29.83 18.16 11.40
CA LYS A 89 -29.77 16.79 11.96
C LYS A 89 -28.62 15.99 11.36
N LYS A 90 -28.36 16.14 10.07
CA LYS A 90 -27.22 15.53 9.37
C LYS A 90 -25.89 16.07 9.90
N GLU A 91 -25.76 17.40 9.98
CA GLU A 91 -24.56 18.05 10.53
C GLU A 91 -24.24 17.59 11.96
N LEU A 92 -25.27 17.49 12.82
CA LEU A 92 -25.09 17.00 14.19
C LEU A 92 -24.64 15.54 14.24
N ARG A 93 -25.16 14.68 13.34
CA ARG A 93 -24.72 13.29 13.22
C ARG A 93 -23.28 13.19 12.73
N ASP A 94 -22.93 13.98 11.71
CA ASP A 94 -21.57 14.03 11.17
C ASP A 94 -20.56 14.54 12.19
N LYS A 95 -20.91 15.57 12.96
CA LYS A 95 -20.10 16.05 14.06
C LYS A 95 -19.86 14.99 15.15
N LYS A 96 -20.92 14.30 15.57
CA LYS A 96 -20.80 13.21 16.56
C LYS A 96 -19.94 12.04 16.03
N ARG A 97 -20.07 11.73 14.72
CA ARG A 97 -19.24 10.70 14.09
C ARG A 97 -17.77 11.12 14.09
N GLN A 98 -17.45 12.35 13.68
CA GLN A 98 -16.09 12.90 13.69
C GLN A 98 -15.49 12.92 15.11
N GLU A 99 -16.27 13.34 16.12
CA GLU A 99 -15.81 13.32 17.52
C GLU A 99 -15.50 11.88 18.01
N LYS A 100 -16.32 10.91 17.62
CA LYS A 100 -16.08 9.49 17.94
C LYS A 100 -14.83 8.96 17.25
N GLU A 101 -14.66 9.27 15.97
CA GLU A 101 -13.49 8.89 15.19
C GLU A 101 -12.21 9.52 15.76
N MET A 102 -12.24 10.80 16.13
CA MET A 102 -11.11 11.50 16.77
C MET A 102 -10.75 10.87 18.12
N LYS A 103 -11.74 10.55 18.95
CA LYS A 103 -11.50 9.88 20.23
C LYS A 103 -10.90 8.49 20.05
N GLN A 104 -11.38 7.72 19.07
CA GLN A 104 -10.82 6.41 18.73
C GLN A 104 -9.37 6.54 18.26
N LYS A 105 -9.09 7.49 17.35
CA LYS A 105 -7.75 7.76 16.83
C LYS A 105 -6.78 8.13 17.94
N SER A 106 -7.19 9.06 18.83
CA SER A 106 -6.37 9.45 19.98
C SER A 106 -6.06 8.30 20.95
N LYS A 107 -7.05 7.41 21.18
CA LYS A 107 -6.80 6.19 22.01
C LYS A 107 -5.78 5.27 21.34
N GLN A 108 -5.92 5.05 20.03
CA GLN A 108 -5.02 4.22 19.26
C GLN A 108 -3.60 4.78 19.24
N GLU A 109 -3.44 6.09 19.05
CA GLU A 109 -2.15 6.78 19.10
C GLU A 109 -1.45 6.61 20.47
N LYS A 110 -2.21 6.66 21.56
CA LYS A 110 -1.66 6.41 22.91
C LYS A 110 -1.16 4.99 23.09
N VAL A 111 -1.93 3.99 22.61
CA VAL A 111 -1.52 2.58 22.67
C VAL A 111 -0.22 2.35 21.89
N ILE A 112 -0.10 2.94 20.72
CA ILE A 112 1.08 2.83 19.88
C ILE A 112 2.29 3.50 20.50
N SER A 113 2.10 4.72 21.03
CA SER A 113 3.16 5.44 21.71
C SER A 113 3.67 4.67 22.94
N SER A 114 2.75 4.09 23.71
CA SER A 114 3.10 3.23 24.85
C SER A 114 3.87 1.98 24.40
N ALA A 115 3.40 1.30 23.36
CA ALA A 115 4.11 0.15 22.80
C ALA A 115 5.50 0.53 22.27
N ALA A 116 5.63 1.67 21.57
CA ALA A 116 6.92 2.16 21.07
C ALA A 116 7.90 2.46 22.23
N CYS A 117 7.39 3.01 23.33
CA CYS A 117 8.20 3.23 24.53
C CYS A 117 8.75 1.90 25.10
N VAL A 118 7.89 0.89 25.26
CA VAL A 118 8.32 -0.45 25.75
C VAL A 118 9.35 -1.07 24.81
N TRP A 119 9.13 -1.01 23.51
CA TRP A 119 10.11 -1.50 22.55
C TRP A 119 11.45 -0.80 22.68
N THR A 120 11.46 0.53 22.78
CA THR A 120 12.70 1.32 22.79
C THR A 120 13.45 1.23 24.11
N SER A 121 12.73 1.23 25.27
CA SER A 121 13.36 1.30 26.58
C SER A 121 13.68 -0.07 27.19
N GLU A 122 12.93 -1.12 26.82
CA GLU A 122 13.07 -2.43 27.47
C GLU A 122 13.56 -3.52 26.51
N ILE A 123 12.89 -3.70 25.33
CA ILE A 123 13.11 -4.86 24.49
C ILE A 123 14.33 -4.69 23.59
N LEU A 124 14.42 -3.57 22.85
CA LEU A 124 15.54 -3.35 21.91
C LEU A 124 16.92 -3.31 22.59
N PRO A 125 17.09 -2.67 23.77
CA PRO A 125 18.39 -2.69 24.48
C PRO A 125 18.79 -4.10 24.96
N ASN A 126 17.81 -4.98 25.20
CA ASN A 126 18.00 -6.33 25.70
C ASN A 126 17.51 -7.39 24.68
N TRP A 127 17.73 -7.13 23.40
CA TRP A 127 17.13 -7.90 22.30
C TRP A 127 17.28 -9.40 22.45
N GLU A 128 18.50 -9.90 22.65
CA GLU A 128 18.78 -11.34 22.70
C GLU A 128 18.03 -12.07 23.82
N SER A 129 17.85 -11.45 24.95
CA SER A 129 17.12 -12.03 26.09
C SER A 129 15.61 -11.81 26.03
N MET A 130 15.17 -10.72 25.37
CA MET A 130 13.78 -10.29 25.41
C MET A 130 12.97 -10.64 24.16
N LYS A 131 13.62 -10.91 23.00
CA LYS A 131 12.93 -11.18 21.73
C LYS A 131 11.92 -12.34 21.78
N HIS A 132 12.14 -13.32 22.65
CA HIS A 132 11.24 -14.47 22.86
C HIS A 132 10.34 -14.34 24.09
N SER A 133 10.43 -13.23 24.83
CA SER A 133 9.60 -13.02 26.01
C SER A 133 8.10 -12.97 25.66
N ARG A 134 7.25 -13.36 26.61
CA ARG A 134 5.80 -13.27 26.45
C ARG A 134 5.36 -11.85 26.08
N LYS A 135 5.94 -10.84 26.76
CA LYS A 135 5.65 -9.41 26.51
C LYS A 135 5.98 -9.01 25.04
N ALA A 136 7.16 -9.43 24.54
CA ALA A 136 7.53 -9.16 23.15
C ALA A 136 6.56 -9.86 22.17
N LYS A 137 6.23 -11.13 22.41
CA LYS A 137 5.29 -11.88 21.56
C LYS A 137 3.90 -11.23 21.49
N GLU A 138 3.37 -10.78 22.62
CA GLU A 138 2.08 -10.07 22.70
C GLU A 138 2.10 -8.75 21.94
N LEU A 139 3.16 -7.93 22.10
CA LEU A 139 3.33 -6.67 21.38
C LEU A 139 3.53 -6.89 19.87
N TRP A 140 4.24 -7.93 19.49
CA TRP A 140 4.41 -8.30 18.08
C TRP A 140 3.10 -8.66 17.41
N TRP A 141 2.29 -9.46 18.10
CA TRP A 141 0.97 -9.87 17.61
C TRP A 141 0.01 -8.69 17.43
N GLN A 142 0.09 -7.68 18.30
CA GLN A 142 -0.70 -6.45 18.20
C GLN A 142 -0.28 -5.56 17.03
N GLY A 143 0.90 -5.79 16.46
CA GLY A 143 1.53 -5.01 15.40
C GLY A 143 2.59 -4.05 15.92
N LEU A 144 3.69 -3.96 15.20
CA LEU A 144 4.81 -3.11 15.58
C LEU A 144 4.52 -1.63 15.31
N PRO A 145 4.84 -0.73 16.25
CA PRO A 145 4.78 0.71 15.99
C PRO A 145 5.68 1.11 14.82
N PRO A 146 5.22 1.96 13.87
CA PRO A 146 6.00 2.34 12.70
C PRO A 146 7.39 2.90 13.02
N SER A 147 7.53 3.62 14.14
CA SER A 147 8.80 4.23 14.55
C SER A 147 9.91 3.24 14.90
N VAL A 148 9.56 2.01 15.25
CA VAL A 148 10.51 0.96 15.65
C VAL A 148 10.49 -0.25 14.72
N ARG A 149 9.49 -0.34 13.85
CA ARG A 149 9.26 -1.50 12.97
C ARG A 149 10.50 -1.87 12.17
N GLY A 150 11.10 -0.93 11.46
CA GLY A 150 12.28 -1.19 10.65
C GLY A 150 13.45 -1.76 11.45
N LYS A 151 13.73 -1.18 12.63
CA LYS A 151 14.79 -1.68 13.54
C LYS A 151 14.52 -3.11 13.98
N ILE A 152 13.27 -3.42 14.32
CA ILE A 152 12.87 -4.76 14.77
C ILE A 152 12.95 -5.77 13.60
N TRP A 153 12.46 -5.41 12.42
CA TRP A 153 12.57 -6.25 11.24
C TRP A 153 14.03 -6.56 10.89
N LYS A 154 14.90 -5.55 10.86
CA LYS A 154 16.34 -5.73 10.63
C LYS A 154 16.95 -6.74 11.61
N LEU A 155 16.62 -6.63 12.89
CA LEU A 155 17.13 -7.55 13.91
C LEU A 155 16.54 -8.96 13.79
N ALA A 156 15.25 -9.08 13.45
CA ALA A 156 14.55 -10.34 13.33
C ALA A 156 14.95 -11.11 12.06
N ILE A 157 15.09 -10.42 10.92
CA ILE A 157 15.56 -11.00 9.67
C ILE A 157 17.03 -11.44 9.80
N GLY A 158 17.83 -10.64 10.50
CA GLY A 158 19.26 -10.87 10.69
C GLY A 158 20.11 -10.54 9.46
N ASN A 159 21.39 -10.92 9.52
CA ASN A 159 22.34 -10.77 8.43
C ASN A 159 23.25 -12.01 8.33
N ASP A 160 22.64 -13.16 8.08
CA ASP A 160 23.33 -14.45 7.96
C ASP A 160 24.31 -14.45 6.77
N LEU A 161 24.03 -13.64 5.74
CA LEU A 161 24.88 -13.46 4.56
C LEU A 161 26.07 -12.55 4.81
N GLN A 162 26.19 -11.94 6.00
CA GLN A 162 27.28 -11.04 6.39
C GLN A 162 27.53 -9.88 5.38
N ILE A 163 26.45 -9.34 4.80
CA ILE A 163 26.53 -8.25 3.85
C ILE A 163 26.85 -6.95 4.59
N THR A 164 27.87 -6.22 4.10
CA THR A 164 28.27 -4.93 4.63
C THR A 164 27.70 -3.78 3.80
N TYR A 165 27.74 -2.57 4.32
CA TYR A 165 27.32 -1.37 3.57
C TYR A 165 28.21 -1.10 2.37
N GLU A 166 29.52 -1.32 2.50
CA GLU A 166 30.48 -1.17 1.40
C GLU A 166 30.17 -2.15 0.26
N LEU A 167 29.75 -3.36 0.58
CA LEU A 167 29.34 -4.34 -0.42
C LEU A 167 28.09 -3.87 -1.18
N PHE A 168 27.13 -3.27 -0.48
CA PHE A 168 25.95 -2.66 -1.10
C PHE A 168 26.37 -1.52 -2.05
N ASP A 169 27.26 -0.61 -1.62
CA ASP A 169 27.73 0.52 -2.44
C ASP A 169 28.38 0.05 -3.74
N ILE A 170 29.18 -1.03 -3.69
CA ILE A 170 29.80 -1.63 -4.87
C ILE A 170 28.74 -2.13 -5.85
N PHE A 171 27.76 -2.94 -5.39
CA PHE A 171 26.73 -3.48 -6.27
C PHE A 171 25.75 -2.41 -6.75
N GLN A 172 25.47 -1.39 -5.93
CA GLN A 172 24.69 -0.23 -6.35
C GLN A 172 25.35 0.52 -7.50
N SER A 173 26.67 0.74 -7.42
CA SER A 173 27.44 1.40 -8.48
C SER A 173 27.38 0.60 -9.79
N HIS A 174 27.58 -0.71 -9.73
CA HIS A 174 27.45 -1.59 -10.90
C HIS A 174 26.02 -1.60 -11.49
N ALA A 175 25.00 -1.58 -10.64
CA ALA A 175 23.62 -1.51 -11.08
C ALA A 175 23.30 -0.18 -11.78
N TYR A 176 23.84 0.92 -11.26
CA TYR A 176 23.69 2.26 -11.84
C TYR A 176 24.33 2.34 -13.22
N GLU A 177 25.55 1.81 -13.40
CA GLU A 177 26.21 1.75 -14.69
C GLU A 177 25.36 0.99 -15.73
N LYS A 178 24.86 -0.19 -15.38
CA LYS A 178 23.97 -0.98 -16.24
C LYS A 178 22.68 -0.22 -16.60
N LEU A 179 22.08 0.47 -15.64
CA LEU A 179 20.88 1.29 -15.86
C LEU A 179 21.15 2.41 -16.87
N MET A 180 22.30 3.11 -16.74
CA MET A 180 22.67 4.19 -17.64
C MET A 180 22.91 3.70 -19.07
N VAL A 181 23.56 2.55 -19.25
CA VAL A 181 23.72 1.92 -20.56
C VAL A 181 22.37 1.61 -21.18
N THR A 182 21.47 0.97 -20.44
CA THR A 182 20.13 0.61 -20.93
C THR A 182 19.30 1.85 -21.28
N ARG A 183 19.32 2.90 -20.43
CA ARG A 183 18.63 4.17 -20.72
C ARG A 183 19.16 4.85 -21.99
N ASN A 184 20.48 4.84 -22.19
CA ASN A 184 21.09 5.42 -23.39
C ASN A 184 20.74 4.63 -24.65
N ASN A 185 20.72 3.30 -24.59
CA ASN A 185 20.31 2.44 -25.70
C ASN A 185 18.84 2.67 -26.07
N ARG A 186 17.94 2.80 -25.09
CA ARG A 186 16.53 3.15 -25.32
C ARG A 186 16.34 4.50 -26.00
N LYS A 187 17.13 5.52 -25.62
CA LYS A 187 17.08 6.83 -26.28
C LYS A 187 17.48 6.70 -27.77
N LYS A 188 18.59 6.02 -28.05
CA LYS A 188 19.07 5.78 -29.43
C LYS A 188 18.04 5.01 -30.26
N ASN A 189 17.41 3.97 -29.69
CA ASN A 189 16.39 3.17 -30.40
C ASN A 189 15.12 3.98 -30.69
N LYS A 190 14.69 4.86 -29.77
CA LYS A 190 13.56 5.78 -30.03
C LYS A 190 13.87 6.78 -31.14
N GLU A 191 15.08 7.29 -31.20
CA GLU A 191 15.53 8.22 -32.26
C GLU A 191 15.68 7.53 -33.61
N SER A 192 16.01 6.23 -33.63
CA SER A 192 16.17 5.44 -34.86
C SER A 192 14.86 4.79 -35.37
N GLY A 193 13.73 4.98 -34.67
CA GLY A 193 12.42 4.44 -35.08
C GLY A 193 12.30 2.91 -34.95
N SER A 194 13.26 2.23 -34.33
CA SER A 194 13.21 0.79 -34.10
C SER A 194 12.31 0.50 -32.89
N VAL A 195 11.20 -0.20 -33.12
CA VAL A 195 10.30 -0.70 -32.08
C VAL A 195 11.00 -1.92 -31.44
N ALA A 196 11.50 -1.76 -30.22
CA ALA A 196 11.95 -2.90 -29.43
C ALA A 196 10.73 -3.76 -29.07
N GLU A 197 10.67 -5.01 -29.55
CA GLU A 197 9.67 -5.98 -29.13
C GLU A 197 9.79 -6.19 -27.61
N LEU A 198 8.67 -6.04 -26.89
CA LEU A 198 8.57 -6.40 -25.50
C LEU A 198 8.79 -7.91 -25.35
N PRO A 199 9.63 -8.35 -24.40
CA PRO A 199 9.87 -9.76 -24.18
C PRO A 199 8.56 -10.45 -23.76
N THR A 200 8.13 -11.44 -24.52
CA THR A 200 7.07 -12.37 -24.10
C THR A 200 7.63 -13.29 -23.01
N ASN A 201 6.79 -13.65 -22.04
CA ASN A 201 7.14 -14.45 -20.85
C ASN A 201 7.58 -15.90 -21.13
N ASP A 202 7.83 -16.27 -22.38
CA ASP A 202 8.04 -17.67 -22.80
C ASP A 202 9.50 -18.15 -22.83
N TYR A 203 10.47 -17.32 -22.39
CA TYR A 203 11.88 -17.74 -22.40
C TYR A 203 12.34 -18.25 -21.03
N PRO A 204 13.10 -19.39 -20.98
CA PRO A 204 13.70 -19.84 -19.71
C PRO A 204 14.62 -18.76 -19.16
N MET A 205 14.45 -18.44 -17.88
CA MET A 205 15.08 -17.32 -17.17
C MET A 205 16.62 -17.30 -17.21
N SER A 206 17.26 -18.42 -17.56
CA SER A 206 18.72 -18.55 -17.67
C SER A 206 19.33 -17.85 -18.88
N VAL A 207 18.51 -17.46 -19.89
CA VAL A 207 18.96 -16.90 -21.18
C VAL A 207 18.70 -15.39 -21.30
N VAL A 208 18.00 -14.79 -20.31
CA VAL A 208 17.64 -13.37 -20.36
C VAL A 208 18.89 -12.48 -20.22
N SER A 209 19.14 -11.63 -21.23
CA SER A 209 20.28 -10.71 -21.23
C SER A 209 20.23 -9.75 -20.03
N SER A 210 21.39 -9.23 -19.61
CA SER A 210 21.49 -8.26 -18.52
C SER A 210 20.62 -7.00 -18.76
N GLU A 211 20.44 -6.60 -20.02
CA GLU A 211 19.61 -5.46 -20.42
C GLU A 211 18.12 -5.73 -20.19
N HIS A 212 17.65 -6.92 -20.52
CA HIS A 212 16.26 -7.36 -20.27
C HIS A 212 15.91 -7.35 -18.77
N LYS A 213 16.85 -7.76 -17.91
CA LYS A 213 16.62 -7.74 -16.44
C LYS A 213 16.41 -6.32 -15.93
N VAL A 214 17.19 -5.35 -16.44
CA VAL A 214 17.02 -3.92 -16.09
C VAL A 214 15.65 -3.41 -16.56
N GLU A 215 15.20 -3.80 -17.75
CA GLU A 215 13.90 -3.41 -18.29
C GLU A 215 12.73 -3.96 -17.48
N LEU A 216 12.81 -5.22 -17.06
CA LEU A 216 11.81 -5.84 -16.18
C LEU A 216 11.71 -5.11 -14.84
N ILE A 217 12.85 -4.74 -14.23
CA ILE A 217 12.87 -3.96 -13.00
C ILE A 217 12.19 -2.60 -13.22
N MET A 218 12.49 -1.89 -14.30
CA MET A 218 11.88 -0.58 -14.59
C MET A 218 10.36 -0.66 -14.71
N LEU A 219 9.85 -1.71 -15.36
CA LEU A 219 8.42 -1.95 -15.50
C LEU A 219 7.75 -2.26 -14.14
N ASP A 220 8.37 -3.11 -13.34
CA ASP A 220 7.83 -3.51 -12.05
C ASP A 220 7.85 -2.38 -11.01
N VAL A 221 8.92 -1.59 -10.97
CA VAL A 221 9.01 -0.44 -10.06
C VAL A 221 7.86 0.53 -10.27
N SER A 222 7.54 0.86 -11.52
CA SER A 222 6.46 1.82 -11.83
C SER A 222 5.06 1.31 -11.49
N ARG A 223 4.85 0.01 -11.42
CA ARG A 223 3.57 -0.63 -11.02
C ARG A 223 3.52 -1.08 -9.56
N THR A 224 4.60 -0.88 -8.79
CA THR A 224 4.66 -1.22 -7.37
C THR A 224 3.94 -0.15 -6.55
N PHE A 225 2.92 -0.55 -5.79
CA PHE A 225 2.07 0.33 -4.98
C PHE A 225 1.64 1.62 -5.70
N PRO A 226 0.93 1.52 -6.82
CA PRO A 226 0.59 2.70 -7.65
C PRO A 226 -0.23 3.74 -6.89
N SER A 227 -1.01 3.34 -5.90
CA SER A 227 -1.80 4.23 -5.04
C SER A 227 -0.95 5.17 -4.18
N LEU A 228 0.31 4.83 -3.91
CA LEU A 228 1.23 5.67 -3.12
C LEU A 228 1.88 6.77 -3.97
N CYS A 229 1.96 6.62 -5.30
CA CYS A 229 2.59 7.55 -6.25
C CYS A 229 4.08 7.87 -6.00
N ILE A 230 4.75 7.13 -5.08
CA ILE A 230 6.15 7.43 -4.69
C ILE A 230 7.19 6.59 -5.45
N PHE A 231 6.79 5.44 -6.00
CA PHE A 231 7.64 4.54 -6.77
C PHE A 231 7.50 4.72 -8.29
N GLN A 232 6.61 5.57 -8.73
CA GLN A 232 6.40 5.86 -10.15
C GLN A 232 7.51 6.74 -10.71
N GLU A 233 7.66 6.79 -12.01
CA GLU A 233 8.66 7.61 -12.69
C GLU A 233 8.56 9.08 -12.23
N GLY A 234 9.67 9.64 -11.75
CA GLY A 234 9.71 10.97 -11.12
C GLY A 234 9.32 11.00 -9.64
N GLY A 235 8.90 9.89 -9.05
CA GLY A 235 8.64 9.79 -7.61
C GLY A 235 9.93 9.68 -6.79
N PRO A 236 9.87 10.04 -5.50
CA PRO A 236 11.07 10.16 -4.64
C PRO A 236 11.79 8.83 -4.38
N PHE A 237 11.10 7.70 -4.49
CA PHE A 237 11.66 6.36 -4.23
C PHE A 237 11.84 5.52 -5.49
N HIS A 238 11.50 6.04 -6.68
CA HIS A 238 11.64 5.31 -7.93
C HIS A 238 13.07 4.81 -8.18
N ASP A 239 14.02 5.73 -8.19
CA ASP A 239 15.42 5.40 -8.48
C ASP A 239 16.08 4.61 -7.33
N VAL A 240 15.64 4.84 -6.08
CA VAL A 240 16.14 4.13 -4.91
C VAL A 240 15.70 2.66 -4.95
N LEU A 241 14.40 2.39 -5.23
CA LEU A 241 13.90 1.04 -5.35
C LEU A 241 14.56 0.29 -6.52
N HIS A 242 14.69 0.97 -7.67
CA HIS A 242 15.43 0.43 -8.82
C HIS A 242 16.87 0.06 -8.46
N SER A 243 17.54 0.92 -7.69
CA SER A 243 18.92 0.72 -7.23
C SER A 243 19.06 -0.53 -6.35
N ILE A 244 18.16 -0.72 -5.37
CA ILE A 244 18.16 -1.91 -4.51
C ILE A 244 17.98 -3.19 -5.33
N LEU A 245 17.01 -3.21 -6.23
CA LEU A 245 16.73 -4.37 -7.08
C LEU A 245 17.89 -4.66 -8.05
N GLY A 246 18.43 -3.61 -8.66
CA GLY A 246 19.60 -3.72 -9.52
C GLY A 246 20.83 -4.24 -8.80
N ALA A 247 21.11 -3.72 -7.59
CA ALA A 247 22.21 -4.19 -6.75
C ALA A 247 22.04 -5.68 -6.40
N TYR A 248 20.81 -6.13 -6.09
CA TYR A 248 20.54 -7.53 -5.81
C TYR A 248 20.82 -8.43 -7.01
N THR A 249 20.44 -8.03 -8.22
CA THR A 249 20.74 -8.82 -9.43
C THR A 249 22.23 -8.90 -9.75
N CYS A 250 23.00 -7.92 -9.31
CA CYS A 250 24.48 -7.96 -9.39
C CYS A 250 25.07 -8.86 -8.31
N TYR A 251 24.50 -8.83 -7.09
CA TYR A 251 24.94 -9.65 -5.96
C TYR A 251 24.57 -11.14 -6.14
N ARG A 252 23.35 -11.42 -6.64
CA ARG A 252 22.85 -12.78 -6.85
C ARG A 252 22.46 -13.01 -8.32
N PRO A 253 23.47 -13.09 -9.21
CA PRO A 253 23.20 -13.33 -10.63
C PRO A 253 22.55 -14.70 -10.92
N ASP A 254 22.73 -15.65 -10.02
CA ASP A 254 22.12 -17.00 -10.05
C ASP A 254 20.60 -16.98 -9.82
N VAL A 255 20.09 -16.00 -9.09
CA VAL A 255 18.65 -15.75 -8.88
C VAL A 255 18.15 -14.74 -9.91
N GLY A 256 18.89 -13.65 -10.11
CA GLY A 256 18.52 -12.56 -11.00
C GLY A 256 17.33 -11.75 -10.46
N TYR A 257 16.54 -11.17 -11.38
CA TYR A 257 15.30 -10.49 -11.04
C TYR A 257 14.10 -11.36 -11.36
N VAL A 258 13.21 -11.52 -10.39
CA VAL A 258 11.93 -12.21 -10.54
C VAL A 258 10.80 -11.21 -10.26
N GLN A 259 9.77 -11.23 -11.08
CA GLN A 259 8.59 -10.38 -10.91
C GLN A 259 7.98 -10.59 -9.52
N GLY A 260 7.66 -9.49 -8.83
CA GLY A 260 7.18 -9.51 -7.44
C GLY A 260 8.25 -9.11 -6.42
N MET A 261 9.54 -9.25 -6.72
CA MET A 261 10.63 -8.78 -5.85
C MET A 261 10.49 -7.30 -5.49
N SER A 262 9.96 -6.49 -6.40
CA SER A 262 9.76 -5.04 -6.19
C SER A 262 8.83 -4.75 -5.00
N PHE A 263 7.80 -5.56 -4.77
CA PHE A 263 6.89 -5.39 -3.63
C PHE A 263 7.60 -5.63 -2.29
N ILE A 264 8.44 -6.67 -2.22
CA ILE A 264 9.22 -6.99 -1.01
C ILE A 264 10.23 -5.87 -0.73
N ALA A 265 11.02 -5.48 -1.73
CA ALA A 265 12.00 -4.41 -1.58
C ALA A 265 11.34 -3.05 -1.23
N ALA A 266 10.18 -2.75 -1.81
CA ALA A 266 9.43 -1.54 -1.51
C ALA A 266 8.91 -1.50 -0.06
N VAL A 267 8.37 -2.60 0.46
CA VAL A 267 7.92 -2.68 1.87
C VAL A 267 9.11 -2.48 2.82
N LEU A 268 10.26 -3.05 2.51
CA LEU A 268 11.46 -2.83 3.32
C LEU A 268 11.93 -1.38 3.25
N LEU A 269 11.98 -0.79 2.05
CA LEU A 269 12.40 0.59 1.83
C LEU A 269 11.47 1.63 2.49
N LEU A 270 10.18 1.31 2.67
CA LEU A 270 9.24 2.15 3.42
C LEU A 270 9.50 2.18 4.93
N ASN A 271 10.29 1.22 5.45
CA ASN A 271 10.53 1.06 6.88
C ASN A 271 12.03 1.14 7.25
N LEU A 272 12.94 1.07 6.29
CA LEU A 272 14.39 1.01 6.48
C LEU A 272 15.10 1.97 5.54
N GLU A 273 16.29 2.41 5.95
CA GLU A 273 17.21 3.12 5.05
C GLU A 273 17.70 2.19 3.93
N PRO A 274 18.08 2.72 2.75
CA PRO A 274 18.40 1.91 1.58
C PRO A 274 19.42 0.79 1.81
N PRO A 275 20.56 1.00 2.52
CA PRO A 275 21.51 -0.08 2.77
C PRO A 275 20.92 -1.19 3.65
N ASP A 276 20.18 -0.82 4.69
CA ASP A 276 19.52 -1.78 5.59
C ASP A 276 18.38 -2.52 4.88
N ALA A 277 17.66 -1.84 3.99
CA ALA A 277 16.63 -2.45 3.15
C ALA A 277 17.24 -3.50 2.20
N PHE A 278 18.37 -3.21 1.57
CA PHE A 278 19.10 -4.15 0.72
C PHE A 278 19.58 -5.38 1.50
N ILE A 279 20.22 -5.16 2.65
CA ILE A 279 20.71 -6.25 3.51
C ILE A 279 19.54 -7.15 3.95
N SER A 280 18.46 -6.55 4.45
CA SER A 280 17.28 -7.28 4.87
C SER A 280 16.62 -8.01 3.70
N PHE A 281 16.54 -7.38 2.53
CA PHE A 281 16.00 -7.98 1.31
C PHE A 281 16.79 -9.22 0.89
N ALA A 282 18.12 -9.12 0.80
CA ALA A 282 18.98 -10.23 0.40
C ALA A 282 18.88 -11.41 1.39
N ASN A 283 18.90 -11.13 2.69
CA ASN A 283 18.77 -12.16 3.72
C ASN A 283 17.39 -12.81 3.73
N LEU A 284 16.33 -12.03 3.50
CA LEU A 284 14.97 -12.52 3.43
C LEU A 284 14.78 -13.45 2.24
N LEU A 285 15.25 -13.08 1.05
CA LEU A 285 15.19 -13.90 -0.15
C LEU A 285 16.07 -15.15 -0.08
N ASN A 286 17.00 -15.20 0.87
CA ASN A 286 17.84 -16.38 1.11
C ASN A 286 17.21 -17.37 2.10
N LYS A 287 16.04 -17.06 2.71
CA LYS A 287 15.30 -18.03 3.53
C LYS A 287 14.77 -19.17 2.67
N PRO A 288 14.62 -20.40 3.22
CA PRO A 288 14.36 -21.60 2.43
C PRO A 288 13.17 -21.49 1.47
N CYS A 289 12.01 -21.04 1.95
CA CYS A 289 10.83 -20.91 1.12
C CYS A 289 11.04 -19.88 0.00
N GLN A 290 11.46 -18.64 0.34
CA GLN A 290 11.69 -17.61 -0.64
C GLN A 290 12.74 -18.01 -1.66
N LEU A 291 13.84 -18.62 -1.23
CA LEU A 291 14.90 -19.06 -2.13
C LEU A 291 14.41 -20.12 -3.13
N ALA A 292 13.59 -21.09 -2.69
CA ALA A 292 13.00 -22.08 -3.57
C ALA A 292 12.11 -21.45 -4.64
N PHE A 293 11.28 -20.48 -4.25
CA PHE A 293 10.40 -19.77 -5.18
C PHE A 293 11.17 -18.84 -6.13
N PHE A 294 12.11 -18.04 -5.63
CA PHE A 294 12.87 -17.10 -6.46
C PHE A 294 13.91 -17.77 -7.36
N ARG A 295 14.35 -18.98 -7.05
CA ARG A 295 15.14 -19.83 -7.97
C ARG A 295 14.30 -20.64 -8.93
N VAL A 296 12.98 -20.57 -8.80
CA VAL A 296 12.04 -21.38 -9.59
C VAL A 296 12.36 -22.87 -9.48
N ASP A 297 12.63 -23.33 -8.25
CA ASP A 297 12.87 -24.75 -7.96
C ASP A 297 11.53 -25.49 -7.98
N HIS A 298 11.14 -25.96 -9.17
CA HIS A 298 9.84 -26.60 -9.39
C HIS A 298 9.56 -27.78 -8.44
N PRO A 299 10.50 -28.69 -8.15
CA PRO A 299 10.28 -29.75 -7.17
C PRO A 299 9.94 -29.22 -5.79
N MET A 300 10.69 -28.22 -5.29
CA MET A 300 10.45 -27.63 -3.98
C MET A 300 9.14 -26.82 -3.95
N MET A 301 8.86 -26.03 -4.99
CA MET A 301 7.59 -25.30 -5.09
C MET A 301 6.39 -26.25 -5.05
N LYS A 302 6.44 -27.36 -5.79
CA LYS A 302 5.39 -28.40 -5.74
C LYS A 302 5.24 -29.01 -4.34
N ALA A 303 6.34 -29.24 -3.62
CA ALA A 303 6.27 -29.72 -2.25
C ALA A 303 5.59 -28.73 -1.31
N TYR A 304 5.88 -27.43 -1.43
CA TYR A 304 5.19 -26.38 -0.68
C TYR A 304 3.68 -26.31 -1.01
N PHE A 305 3.30 -26.38 -2.28
CA PHE A 305 1.88 -26.41 -2.68
C PHE A 305 1.15 -27.64 -2.18
N ALA A 306 1.77 -28.83 -2.31
CA ALA A 306 1.19 -30.09 -1.81
C ALA A 306 1.03 -30.07 -0.27
N THR A 307 2.01 -29.53 0.45
CA THR A 307 1.91 -29.35 1.91
C THR A 307 0.76 -28.40 2.26
N PHE A 308 0.64 -27.28 1.54
CA PHE A 308 -0.46 -26.34 1.77
C PHE A 308 -1.82 -26.96 1.47
N GLU A 309 -1.94 -27.77 0.43
CA GLU A 309 -3.17 -28.47 0.07
C GLU A 309 -3.61 -29.46 1.16
N ILE A 310 -2.66 -30.20 1.75
CA ILE A 310 -2.94 -31.04 2.91
C ILE A 310 -3.47 -30.21 4.09
N LEU A 311 -2.80 -29.10 4.42
CA LEU A 311 -3.26 -28.22 5.48
C LEU A 311 -4.63 -27.61 5.18
N LEU A 312 -4.88 -27.22 3.93
CA LEU A 312 -6.20 -26.72 3.50
C LEU A 312 -7.30 -27.77 3.71
N SER A 313 -7.03 -29.02 3.35
CA SER A 313 -7.98 -30.13 3.56
C SER A 313 -8.24 -30.41 5.03
N GLU A 314 -7.22 -30.27 5.89
CA GLU A 314 -7.33 -30.50 7.34
C GLU A 314 -8.10 -29.37 8.05
N PHE A 315 -7.75 -28.10 7.77
CA PHE A 315 -8.33 -26.97 8.48
C PHE A 315 -9.60 -26.42 7.87
N LEU A 316 -9.81 -26.54 6.54
CA LEU A 316 -10.89 -25.95 5.77
C LEU A 316 -11.47 -26.95 4.74
N ASN A 317 -11.83 -28.15 5.17
CA ASN A 317 -12.25 -29.24 4.30
C ASN A 317 -13.33 -28.86 3.28
N LYS A 318 -14.36 -28.12 3.70
CA LYS A 318 -15.44 -27.69 2.78
C LYS A 318 -14.91 -26.81 1.63
N LEU A 319 -13.98 -25.90 1.96
CA LEU A 319 -13.38 -25.03 0.97
C LEU A 319 -12.43 -25.81 0.06
N HIS A 320 -11.69 -26.77 0.60
CA HIS A 320 -10.85 -27.68 -0.17
C HIS A 320 -11.67 -28.48 -1.19
N GLU A 321 -12.81 -29.09 -0.78
CA GLU A 321 -13.72 -29.79 -1.67
C GLU A 321 -14.27 -28.88 -2.77
N HIS A 322 -14.66 -27.65 -2.43
CA HIS A 322 -15.13 -26.66 -3.39
C HIS A 322 -14.05 -26.29 -4.40
N PHE A 323 -12.82 -25.99 -3.96
CA PHE A 323 -11.69 -25.69 -4.84
C PHE A 323 -11.36 -26.86 -5.77
N HIS A 324 -11.44 -28.08 -5.25
CA HIS A 324 -11.27 -29.27 -6.08
C HIS A 324 -12.37 -29.41 -7.14
N HIS A 325 -13.63 -29.14 -6.79
CA HIS A 325 -14.74 -29.13 -7.73
C HIS A 325 -14.55 -28.09 -8.85
N GLU A 326 -14.12 -26.89 -8.49
CA GLU A 326 -13.83 -25.80 -9.41
C GLU A 326 -12.50 -25.98 -10.16
N SER A 327 -11.74 -27.05 -9.91
CA SER A 327 -10.38 -27.27 -10.45
C SER A 327 -9.41 -26.11 -10.13
N PHE A 328 -9.54 -25.52 -8.96
CA PHE A 328 -8.79 -24.36 -8.49
C PHE A 328 -7.69 -24.79 -7.51
N SER A 329 -6.45 -24.84 -8.00
CA SER A 329 -5.30 -25.35 -7.23
C SER A 329 -4.54 -24.23 -6.49
N PRO A 330 -3.81 -24.54 -5.41
CA PRO A 330 -3.07 -23.56 -4.61
C PRO A 330 -2.06 -22.71 -5.39
N ASP A 331 -1.44 -23.25 -6.42
CA ASP A 331 -0.47 -22.52 -7.24
C ASP A 331 -1.08 -21.31 -7.97
N MET A 332 -2.40 -21.28 -8.21
CA MET A 332 -3.08 -20.18 -8.88
C MET A 332 -3.12 -18.88 -8.07
N TYR A 333 -3.04 -18.96 -6.73
CA TYR A 333 -3.11 -17.78 -5.86
C TYR A 333 -1.96 -17.72 -4.86
N LEU A 334 -1.52 -18.85 -4.32
CA LEU A 334 -0.50 -18.89 -3.29
C LEU A 334 0.87 -18.44 -3.82
N ILE A 335 1.15 -18.66 -5.10
CA ILE A 335 2.39 -18.22 -5.74
C ILE A 335 2.57 -16.70 -5.64
N ASP A 336 1.54 -15.92 -5.97
CA ASP A 336 1.56 -14.45 -5.86
C ASP A 336 1.72 -14.01 -4.39
N TRP A 337 1.08 -14.71 -3.46
CA TRP A 337 1.17 -14.42 -2.03
C TRP A 337 2.57 -14.65 -1.48
N ILE A 338 3.22 -15.74 -1.87
CA ILE A 338 4.59 -16.06 -1.45
C ILE A 338 5.59 -15.10 -2.11
N PHE A 339 5.52 -14.88 -3.42
CA PHE A 339 6.44 -13.99 -4.14
C PHE A 339 6.41 -12.55 -3.67
N THR A 340 5.30 -12.11 -3.09
CA THR A 340 5.15 -10.73 -2.62
C THR A 340 4.98 -10.62 -1.11
N LEU A 341 5.06 -11.74 -0.39
CA LEU A 341 4.75 -11.82 1.04
C LEU A 341 3.43 -11.08 1.36
N PHE A 342 2.39 -11.39 0.58
CA PHE A 342 1.05 -10.78 0.63
C PHE A 342 0.98 -9.29 0.30
N SER A 343 2.10 -8.61 0.04
CA SER A 343 2.13 -7.14 -0.12
C SER A 343 1.41 -6.63 -1.36
N LYS A 344 1.26 -7.48 -2.39
CA LYS A 344 0.47 -7.17 -3.61
C LYS A 344 -1.02 -7.34 -3.38
N SER A 345 -1.41 -8.35 -2.62
CA SER A 345 -2.80 -8.81 -2.49
C SER A 345 -3.54 -8.19 -1.30
N LEU A 346 -2.82 -7.80 -0.24
CA LEU A 346 -3.38 -7.14 0.94
C LEU A 346 -3.16 -5.62 0.91
N PRO A 347 -4.03 -4.84 1.56
CA PRO A 347 -3.74 -3.44 1.87
C PRO A 347 -2.40 -3.32 2.62
N LEU A 348 -1.61 -2.29 2.33
CA LEU A 348 -0.24 -2.16 2.82
C LEU A 348 -0.11 -2.20 4.35
N ASP A 349 -1.06 -1.62 5.07
CA ASP A 349 -1.08 -1.63 6.53
C ASP A 349 -1.35 -3.03 7.09
N VAL A 350 -2.21 -3.80 6.43
CA VAL A 350 -2.49 -5.21 6.77
C VAL A 350 -1.27 -6.07 6.45
N ALA A 351 -0.69 -5.90 5.26
CA ALA A 351 0.53 -6.58 4.85
C ALA A 351 1.68 -6.32 5.83
N CYS A 352 1.90 -5.06 6.23
CA CYS A 352 2.92 -4.72 7.23
C CYS A 352 2.69 -5.45 8.57
N ARG A 353 1.45 -5.63 9.01
CA ARG A 353 1.16 -6.38 10.23
C ARG A 353 1.41 -7.88 10.05
N VAL A 354 1.14 -8.44 8.87
CA VAL A 354 1.53 -9.82 8.53
C VAL A 354 3.04 -9.96 8.57
N TRP A 355 3.77 -9.03 7.99
CA TRP A 355 5.23 -8.99 8.01
C TRP A 355 5.80 -8.90 9.43
N ASP A 356 5.15 -8.11 10.30
CA ASP A 356 5.57 -8.00 11.70
C ASP A 356 5.71 -9.39 12.32
N VAL A 357 4.71 -10.27 12.16
CA VAL A 357 4.73 -11.62 12.73
C VAL A 357 5.60 -12.57 11.91
N PHE A 358 5.56 -12.48 10.57
CA PHE A 358 6.37 -13.29 9.67
C PHE A 358 7.88 -13.14 9.95
N CYS A 359 8.37 -11.93 10.18
CA CYS A 359 9.78 -11.71 10.51
C CYS A 359 10.21 -12.42 11.79
N ARG A 360 9.28 -12.73 12.70
CA ARG A 360 9.52 -13.47 13.93
C ARG A 360 9.39 -14.98 13.75
N ASP A 361 8.29 -15.41 13.10
CA ASP A 361 7.84 -16.81 13.09
C ASP A 361 8.26 -17.58 11.81
N GLY A 362 8.65 -16.84 10.75
CA GLY A 362 9.14 -17.44 9.51
C GLY A 362 8.06 -18.08 8.63
N ASP A 363 8.46 -19.13 7.89
CA ASP A 363 7.67 -19.74 6.80
C ASP A 363 6.33 -20.34 7.28
N ASP A 364 6.27 -20.90 8.49
CA ASP A 364 5.03 -21.44 9.06
C ASP A 364 3.92 -20.37 9.14
N PHE A 365 4.31 -19.13 9.44
CA PHE A 365 3.35 -18.04 9.50
C PHE A 365 2.80 -17.62 8.13
N LEU A 366 3.53 -17.86 7.04
CA LEU A 366 2.99 -17.64 5.69
C LEU A 366 1.80 -18.55 5.41
N PHE A 367 1.93 -19.84 5.69
CA PHE A 367 0.83 -20.79 5.51
C PHE A 367 -0.31 -20.54 6.46
N ARG A 368 0.00 -20.23 7.70
CA ARG A 368 -1.01 -19.83 8.69
C ARG A 368 -1.79 -18.59 8.26
N THR A 369 -1.12 -17.60 7.68
CA THR A 369 -1.74 -16.40 7.13
C THR A 369 -2.63 -16.74 5.94
N ALA A 370 -2.14 -17.56 5.00
CA ALA A 370 -2.90 -17.98 3.84
C ALA A 370 -4.19 -18.71 4.24
N LEU A 371 -4.11 -19.69 5.13
CA LEU A 371 -5.27 -20.40 5.67
C LEU A 371 -6.21 -19.46 6.43
N GLY A 372 -5.67 -18.51 7.21
CA GLY A 372 -6.44 -17.52 7.94
C GLY A 372 -7.23 -16.59 7.01
N ILE A 373 -6.65 -16.17 5.87
CA ILE A 373 -7.34 -15.40 4.84
C ILE A 373 -8.47 -16.23 4.21
N LEU A 374 -8.18 -17.46 3.82
CA LEU A 374 -9.18 -18.37 3.25
C LEU A 374 -10.32 -18.66 4.22
N LYS A 375 -10.01 -18.84 5.50
CA LYS A 375 -11.01 -19.03 6.56
C LYS A 375 -11.86 -17.78 6.76
N PHE A 376 -11.26 -16.61 6.73
CA PHE A 376 -11.95 -15.34 6.94
C PHE A 376 -12.98 -15.06 5.84
N TYR A 377 -12.70 -15.46 4.61
CA TYR A 377 -13.58 -15.30 3.45
C TYR A 377 -14.27 -16.61 3.03
N GLN A 378 -14.29 -17.63 3.88
CA GLN A 378 -14.77 -18.97 3.50
C GLN A 378 -16.19 -18.94 2.94
N ASP A 379 -17.10 -18.21 3.56
CA ASP A 379 -18.50 -18.16 3.14
C ASP A 379 -18.64 -17.49 1.77
N ASP A 380 -17.91 -16.41 1.52
CA ASP A 380 -17.91 -15.74 0.23
C ASP A 380 -17.27 -16.62 -0.86
N LEU A 381 -16.15 -17.29 -0.54
CA LEU A 381 -15.40 -18.13 -1.49
C LEU A 381 -16.19 -19.38 -1.91
N LEU A 382 -17.03 -19.94 -1.04
CA LEU A 382 -17.88 -21.09 -1.35
C LEU A 382 -18.99 -20.77 -2.37
N GLU A 383 -19.30 -19.49 -2.59
CA GLU A 383 -20.27 -19.04 -3.59
C GLU A 383 -19.63 -18.66 -4.94
N MET A 384 -18.29 -18.68 -5.05
CA MET A 384 -17.57 -18.24 -6.23
C MET A 384 -17.20 -19.40 -7.17
N ASP A 385 -17.29 -19.16 -8.47
CA ASP A 385 -16.75 -20.04 -9.49
C ASP A 385 -15.23 -19.82 -9.70
N PHE A 386 -14.61 -20.64 -10.55
CA PHE A 386 -13.19 -20.58 -10.88
C PHE A 386 -12.66 -19.16 -11.20
N ILE A 387 -13.40 -18.40 -12.02
CA ILE A 387 -12.98 -17.06 -12.47
C ILE A 387 -13.03 -16.06 -11.31
N HIS A 388 -14.12 -16.08 -10.55
CA HIS A 388 -14.31 -15.18 -9.42
C HIS A 388 -13.34 -15.50 -8.29
N LEU A 389 -13.04 -16.78 -8.01
CA LEU A 389 -12.01 -17.20 -7.07
C LEU A 389 -10.65 -16.62 -7.43
N GLY A 390 -10.22 -16.76 -8.70
CA GLY A 390 -8.94 -16.23 -9.17
C GLY A 390 -8.85 -14.70 -9.04
N GLN A 391 -9.91 -13.99 -9.43
CA GLN A 391 -9.96 -12.53 -9.33
C GLN A 391 -9.94 -12.06 -7.86
N PHE A 392 -10.73 -12.67 -7.00
CA PHE A 392 -10.83 -12.30 -5.59
C PHE A 392 -9.51 -12.54 -4.84
N LEU A 393 -8.90 -13.73 -5.00
CA LEU A 393 -7.67 -14.08 -4.28
C LEU A 393 -6.43 -13.37 -4.82
N THR A 394 -6.45 -12.90 -6.07
CA THR A 394 -5.37 -12.07 -6.60
C THR A 394 -5.35 -10.68 -5.97
N LYS A 395 -6.53 -10.10 -5.69
CA LYS A 395 -6.66 -8.79 -5.04
C LYS A 395 -7.79 -8.81 -4.02
N LEU A 396 -7.41 -8.95 -2.76
CA LEU A 396 -8.33 -8.92 -1.63
C LEU A 396 -8.93 -7.51 -1.40
N PRO A 397 -10.11 -7.40 -0.75
CA PRO A 397 -10.74 -6.12 -0.48
C PRO A 397 -9.86 -5.13 0.29
N ASP A 398 -9.98 -3.82 -0.05
CA ASP A 398 -9.18 -2.77 0.60
C ASP A 398 -9.66 -2.43 2.04
N ASP A 399 -10.84 -2.86 2.45
CA ASP A 399 -11.48 -2.54 3.73
C ASP A 399 -11.45 -3.70 4.75
N ILE A 400 -10.45 -4.56 4.65
CA ILE A 400 -10.28 -5.72 5.56
C ILE A 400 -10.21 -5.25 7.02
N PRO A 401 -11.09 -5.74 7.91
CA PRO A 401 -10.99 -5.49 9.34
C PRO A 401 -9.84 -6.31 9.94
N VAL A 402 -8.68 -5.65 10.09
CA VAL A 402 -7.39 -6.29 10.42
C VAL A 402 -7.48 -7.19 11.66
N ASN A 403 -8.21 -6.77 12.71
CA ASN A 403 -8.31 -7.56 13.93
C ASN A 403 -9.07 -8.86 13.69
N ASN A 404 -10.18 -8.82 12.93
CA ASN A 404 -10.97 -10.02 12.63
C ASN A 404 -10.16 -11.00 11.75
N LEU A 405 -9.38 -10.48 10.79
CA LEU A 405 -8.46 -11.32 10.01
C LEU A 405 -7.42 -11.98 10.93
N PHE A 406 -6.82 -11.23 11.86
CA PHE A 406 -5.84 -11.77 12.80
C PHE A 406 -6.46 -12.75 13.81
N ASP A 407 -7.73 -12.58 14.19
CA ASP A 407 -8.49 -13.57 14.97
C ASP A 407 -8.65 -14.87 14.17
N SER A 408 -8.95 -14.77 12.86
CA SER A 408 -9.01 -15.93 11.97
C SER A 408 -7.64 -16.62 11.84
N ILE A 409 -6.56 -15.85 11.60
CA ILE A 409 -5.19 -16.40 11.54
C ILE A 409 -4.82 -17.07 12.87
N SER A 410 -5.19 -16.49 14.01
CA SER A 410 -4.88 -17.05 15.33
C SER A 410 -5.57 -18.38 15.61
N SER A 411 -6.71 -18.61 14.98
CA SER A 411 -7.48 -19.85 15.11
C SER A 411 -6.90 -21.04 14.34
N ILE A 412 -5.89 -20.80 13.48
CA ILE A 412 -5.14 -21.83 12.78
C ILE A 412 -3.91 -22.19 13.64
N ASN A 413 -3.85 -23.41 14.12
CA ASN A 413 -2.72 -23.93 14.91
C ASN A 413 -1.95 -24.95 14.06
N LEU A 414 -0.88 -24.48 13.43
CA LEU A 414 0.09 -25.32 12.72
C LEU A 414 1.13 -25.87 13.68
#